data_f4b01ddab0a851bdca9619a9ec370ea1
#
_entry.id   f4b01ddab0a851bdca9619a9ec370ea1
#
_cell.length_a   1.000
_cell.length_b   1.000
_cell.length_c   1.000
_cell.angle_alpha   90.00
_cell.angle_beta   90.00
_cell.angle_gamma   90.00
#
_symmetry.space_group_name_H-M   'P 1'
#
loop_
_entity.id
_entity.type
_entity.pdbx_description
1 polymer ?
#
loop_
_entity_poly.entity_id
_entity_poly.type
_entity_poly.pdbx_seq_one_letter_code
_entity_poly.pdbx_strand_id
1 'polypeptide(L)'
;MNVLRDLIRGKISEMKNKIIFFTRVPKVGTTKTRLYDFVSPETAVEIQKKLMRKNYDILKNSKEELVVYHDGQSSDDEIMKNILEDREFSYQVGATLGDKMYNAIEAELKTSDKVILLGSDIFNLQENMIHIAFEKLADYDVVINPSVDGGYFLIGMKKAIKEVFNLPSYGDNTVLENLLAVCKEHELSYYLGESGLDIDTKEDLLSAETGYSNIELLGAGEYNINFTFDEAGLKKVLRINMKSQMNLENQIEYEYETLQLLKDSGVTPKPYDLITETTLLPYKYLTMEFLKGRVLNYKTDMKIAAYLLSKVHNTKYDENNLINATNPFQLMFDECKQMSGEYLTWEKADEKVSNYIRAFLEKCQSLIPKEYTIANPCIINTELNSGNFLIGQSKEDSYIIDWEKALIGECEQDLAHFLAPTTTFWKTDIILSEKEINDFLEEYSSYRAFDRERFERYLIFNCLRGVTWCSMAFRQYSENDKMLMDDATFKKIASYIDLEFLEKVSAYFK
;
A
#
# COMPACT_ATOMS: atom_id res chain seq x y z
N MET A 1 -44.30 54.30 28.61
CA MET A 1 -44.10 52.86 28.36
C MET A 1 -43.40 52.56 27.04
N ASN A 2 -43.30 53.48 26.09
CA ASN A 2 -42.56 53.26 24.81
C ASN A 2 -41.07 53.50 24.90
N VAL A 3 -40.59 54.40 25.77
CA VAL A 3 -39.15 54.69 25.92
C VAL A 3 -38.35 53.55 26.57
N LEU A 4 -39.03 52.72 27.43
CA LEU A 4 -38.38 51.51 28.00
C LEU A 4 -38.30 50.34 27.01
N ARG A 5 -39.20 50.29 25.99
CA ARG A 5 -39.12 49.27 24.92
C ARG A 5 -38.00 49.56 23.90
N ASP A 6 -37.70 50.84 23.68
CA ASP A 6 -36.60 51.25 22.76
C ASP A 6 -35.24 51.17 23.43
N LEU A 7 -35.13 51.28 24.74
CA LEU A 7 -33.90 51.03 25.50
C LEU A 7 -33.58 49.53 25.63
N ILE A 8 -34.58 48.65 25.59
CA ILE A 8 -34.37 47.18 25.59
C ILE A 8 -34.12 46.66 24.15
N ARG A 9 -34.51 47.39 23.10
CA ARG A 9 -34.13 47.15 21.70
C ARG A 9 -32.77 47.75 21.33
N GLY A 10 -32.12 48.47 22.25
CA GLY A 10 -30.78 49.00 22.08
C GLY A 10 -29.76 47.93 22.19
N LYS A 11 -29.34 47.45 21.04
CA LYS A 11 -28.08 46.73 20.79
C LYS A 11 -27.88 45.46 21.64
N ILE A 12 -28.61 44.39 21.35
CA ILE A 12 -27.92 43.14 21.26
C ILE A 12 -27.12 43.24 19.94
N SER A 13 -25.90 43.72 20.00
CA SER A 13 -24.90 43.56 18.96
C SER A 13 -24.82 42.04 18.76
N GLU A 14 -25.28 41.53 17.62
CA GLU A 14 -25.04 40.11 17.30
C GLU A 14 -23.55 39.87 17.49
N MET A 15 -23.19 38.91 18.37
CA MET A 15 -21.79 38.54 18.58
C MET A 15 -21.23 38.09 17.25
N LYS A 16 -20.16 38.75 16.82
CA LYS A 16 -19.48 38.42 15.57
C LYS A 16 -18.47 37.31 15.84
N ASN A 17 -18.73 36.12 15.30
CA ASN A 17 -17.82 35.01 15.37
C ASN A 17 -17.09 34.88 14.03
N LYS A 18 -15.83 34.49 14.07
CA LYS A 18 -15.06 34.21 12.85
C LYS A 18 -14.35 32.87 12.91
N ILE A 19 -14.28 32.22 11.76
CA ILE A 19 -13.54 31.01 11.52
C ILE A 19 -12.34 31.35 10.67
N ILE A 20 -11.14 31.02 11.14
CA ILE A 20 -9.92 31.05 10.37
C ILE A 20 -9.66 29.63 9.84
N PHE A 21 -9.78 29.45 8.52
CA PHE A 21 -9.32 28.24 7.84
C PHE A 21 -7.84 28.41 7.49
N PHE A 22 -6.98 27.76 8.25
CA PHE A 22 -5.54 27.95 8.22
C PHE A 22 -4.87 26.81 7.46
N THR A 23 -4.29 27.12 6.30
CA THR A 23 -3.84 26.08 5.37
C THR A 23 -2.51 26.41 4.70
N ARG A 24 -1.89 25.41 4.08
CA ARG A 24 -0.75 25.57 3.18
C ARG A 24 -1.22 25.56 1.74
N VAL A 25 -0.45 26.21 0.85
CA VAL A 25 -0.66 26.07 -0.60
C VAL A 25 -0.19 24.69 -1.04
N PRO A 26 -1.07 23.85 -1.63
CA PRO A 26 -0.67 22.50 -2.05
C PRO A 26 0.28 22.55 -3.25
N LYS A 27 1.54 22.15 -3.04
CA LYS A 27 2.58 22.15 -4.08
C LYS A 27 3.30 20.79 -4.08
N VAL A 28 3.61 20.29 -5.28
CA VAL A 28 4.43 19.09 -5.47
C VAL A 28 5.81 19.31 -4.81
N GLY A 29 6.28 18.31 -4.10
CA GLY A 29 7.57 18.33 -3.39
C GLY A 29 7.53 18.86 -1.95
N THR A 30 6.42 19.50 -1.52
CA THR A 30 6.29 20.06 -0.16
C THR A 30 5.04 19.64 0.59
N THR A 31 4.04 19.12 -0.12
CA THR A 31 2.75 18.73 0.44
C THR A 31 2.75 17.27 0.81
N LYS A 32 2.40 16.95 2.08
CA LYS A 32 2.26 15.58 2.61
C LYS A 32 3.42 14.65 2.25
N THR A 33 4.63 15.13 2.43
CA THR A 33 5.87 14.41 2.05
C THR A 33 6.03 13.06 2.74
N ARG A 34 5.38 12.85 3.91
CA ARG A 34 5.35 11.56 4.61
C ARG A 34 4.55 10.47 3.88
N LEU A 35 3.73 10.86 2.87
CA LEU A 35 3.01 9.91 2.02
C LEU A 35 3.81 9.46 0.79
N TYR A 36 5.00 10.02 0.52
CA TYR A 36 5.74 9.78 -0.73
C TYR A 36 6.34 8.37 -0.84
N ASP A 37 6.43 7.64 0.26
CA ASP A 37 6.77 6.21 0.26
C ASP A 37 5.59 5.30 -0.17
N PHE A 38 4.39 5.88 -0.30
CA PHE A 38 3.15 5.16 -0.60
C PHE A 38 2.42 5.68 -1.83
N VAL A 39 2.42 7.00 -2.06
CA VAL A 39 1.79 7.63 -3.24
C VAL A 39 2.75 8.60 -3.91
N SER A 40 2.51 8.92 -5.20
CA SER A 40 3.31 9.93 -5.89
C SER A 40 3.14 11.33 -5.26
N PRO A 41 4.12 12.22 -5.41
CA PRO A 41 4.01 13.62 -4.96
C PRO A 41 2.77 14.34 -5.52
N GLU A 42 2.39 14.07 -6.77
CA GLU A 42 1.20 14.61 -7.42
C GLU A 42 -0.08 14.09 -6.76
N THR A 43 -0.13 12.80 -6.45
CA THR A 43 -1.26 12.18 -5.74
C THR A 43 -1.40 12.74 -4.32
N ALA A 44 -0.31 12.95 -3.61
CA ALA A 44 -0.32 13.56 -2.28
C ALA A 44 -0.91 14.98 -2.30
N VAL A 45 -0.62 15.76 -3.36
CA VAL A 45 -1.25 17.07 -3.59
C VAL A 45 -2.75 16.94 -3.84
N GLU A 46 -3.20 15.96 -4.64
CA GLU A 46 -4.64 15.74 -4.90
C GLU A 46 -5.39 15.29 -3.62
N ILE A 47 -4.78 14.45 -2.78
CA ILE A 47 -5.33 14.10 -1.46
C ILE A 47 -5.52 15.37 -0.61
N GLN A 48 -4.50 16.22 -0.53
CA GLN A 48 -4.59 17.48 0.21
C GLN A 48 -5.70 18.40 -0.33
N LYS A 49 -5.82 18.55 -1.65
CA LYS A 49 -6.89 19.34 -2.27
C LYS A 49 -8.28 18.80 -1.94
N LYS A 50 -8.46 17.48 -1.95
CA LYS A 50 -9.73 16.83 -1.57
C LYS A 50 -10.09 17.14 -0.11
N LEU A 51 -9.15 17.03 0.82
CA LEU A 51 -9.35 17.35 2.23
C LEU A 51 -9.70 18.83 2.44
N MET A 52 -8.92 19.73 1.83
CA MET A 52 -9.17 21.17 1.88
C MET A 52 -10.57 21.50 1.36
N ARG A 53 -10.97 20.95 0.22
CA ARG A 53 -12.30 21.18 -0.37
C ARG A 53 -13.41 20.66 0.54
N LYS A 54 -13.29 19.45 1.05
CA LYS A 54 -14.26 18.85 1.99
C LYS A 54 -14.46 19.73 3.22
N ASN A 55 -13.35 20.14 3.86
CA ASN A 55 -13.41 20.96 5.06
C ASN A 55 -13.96 22.36 4.76
N TYR A 56 -13.53 22.98 3.67
CA TYR A 56 -14.04 24.28 3.24
C TYR A 56 -15.56 24.23 2.99
N ASP A 57 -16.08 23.18 2.35
CA ASP A 57 -17.51 23.03 2.08
C ASP A 57 -18.35 22.92 3.37
N ILE A 58 -17.79 22.33 4.44
CA ILE A 58 -18.41 22.31 5.76
C ILE A 58 -18.40 23.72 6.36
N LEU A 59 -17.26 24.42 6.33
CA LEU A 59 -17.08 25.72 6.98
C LEU A 59 -17.86 26.85 6.30
N LYS A 60 -17.93 26.88 4.98
CA LYS A 60 -18.67 27.91 4.23
C LYS A 60 -20.16 27.89 4.47
N ASN A 61 -20.71 26.78 4.92
CA ASN A 61 -22.14 26.62 5.24
C ASN A 61 -22.45 27.02 6.68
N SER A 62 -21.44 27.33 7.50
CA SER A 62 -21.65 27.81 8.86
C SER A 62 -22.21 29.24 8.86
N LYS A 63 -22.77 29.65 10.00
CA LYS A 63 -23.33 31.02 10.16
C LYS A 63 -22.26 32.07 10.37
N GLU A 64 -21.08 31.65 10.73
CA GLU A 64 -19.93 32.48 11.08
C GLU A 64 -19.19 32.96 9.85
N GLU A 65 -18.52 34.11 9.97
CA GLU A 65 -17.68 34.65 8.90
C GLU A 65 -16.43 33.77 8.72
N LEU A 66 -16.22 33.24 7.51
CA LEU A 66 -15.08 32.39 7.17
C LEU A 66 -13.99 33.22 6.49
N VAL A 67 -12.77 33.21 7.05
CA VAL A 67 -11.56 33.80 6.48
C VAL A 67 -10.53 32.71 6.22
N VAL A 68 -9.88 32.74 5.05
CA VAL A 68 -8.86 31.74 4.68
C VAL A 68 -7.47 32.35 4.75
N TYR A 69 -6.60 31.76 5.55
CA TYR A 69 -5.20 32.11 5.66
C TYR A 69 -4.31 31.02 5.05
N HIS A 70 -3.47 31.38 4.08
CA HIS A 70 -2.49 30.44 3.53
C HIS A 70 -1.04 30.93 3.65
N ASP A 71 -0.10 30.00 3.58
CA ASP A 71 1.34 30.25 3.77
C ASP A 71 2.06 30.77 2.50
N GLY A 72 1.34 30.90 1.38
CA GLY A 72 1.86 31.42 0.13
C GLY A 72 1.84 32.94 0.03
N GLN A 73 1.95 33.42 -1.18
CA GLN A 73 1.91 34.84 -1.55
C GLN A 73 0.74 35.07 -2.54
N SER A 74 0.50 36.33 -2.93
CA SER A 74 -0.55 36.69 -3.90
C SER A 74 -0.42 35.97 -5.26
N SER A 75 0.79 35.56 -5.64
CA SER A 75 1.01 34.71 -6.83
C SER A 75 0.43 33.31 -6.69
N ASP A 76 0.14 32.85 -5.49
CA ASP A 76 -0.41 31.52 -5.20
C ASP A 76 -1.96 31.54 -5.08
N ASP A 77 -2.58 32.71 -5.07
CA ASP A 77 -4.03 32.87 -4.89
C ASP A 77 -4.82 32.15 -6.00
N GLU A 78 -4.30 32.09 -7.21
CA GLU A 78 -4.93 31.37 -8.31
C GLU A 78 -5.03 29.85 -8.05
N ILE A 79 -4.00 29.27 -7.44
CA ILE A 79 -4.02 27.85 -6.99
C ILE A 79 -5.11 27.67 -5.95
N MET A 80 -5.20 28.57 -4.99
CA MET A 80 -6.17 28.50 -3.89
C MET A 80 -7.60 28.72 -4.38
N LYS A 81 -7.84 29.65 -5.35
CA LYS A 81 -9.15 29.87 -5.98
C LYS A 81 -9.65 28.63 -6.70
N ASN A 82 -8.78 27.91 -7.39
CA ASN A 82 -9.14 26.64 -8.04
C ASN A 82 -9.59 25.54 -7.06
N ILE A 83 -9.19 25.64 -5.79
CA ILE A 83 -9.55 24.68 -4.74
C ILE A 83 -10.76 25.18 -3.94
N LEU A 84 -10.74 26.46 -3.50
CA LEU A 84 -11.63 27.02 -2.49
C LEU A 84 -12.57 28.12 -3.03
N GLU A 85 -12.83 28.13 -4.32
CA GLU A 85 -13.65 29.14 -5.03
C GLU A 85 -12.98 30.53 -5.11
N ASP A 86 -13.57 31.42 -5.89
CA ASP A 86 -13.06 32.79 -6.05
C ASP A 86 -13.43 33.65 -4.82
N ARG A 87 -12.43 33.94 -4.00
CA ARG A 87 -12.53 34.72 -2.78
C ARG A 87 -11.25 35.48 -2.48
N GLU A 88 -11.30 36.40 -1.54
CA GLU A 88 -10.10 37.00 -0.98
C GLU A 88 -9.42 36.09 0.03
N PHE A 89 -8.09 36.11 0.04
CA PHE A 89 -7.25 35.35 0.95
C PHE A 89 -6.44 36.29 1.85
N SER A 90 -6.13 35.81 3.05
CA SER A 90 -5.18 36.41 3.96
C SER A 90 -3.89 35.57 4.00
N TYR A 91 -2.76 36.18 4.34
CA TYR A 91 -1.48 35.52 4.37
C TYR A 91 -1.01 35.24 5.78
N GLN A 92 -0.41 34.10 6.00
CA GLN A 92 0.20 33.73 7.27
C GLN A 92 1.48 34.55 7.48
N VAL A 93 1.54 35.33 8.55
CA VAL A 93 2.66 36.18 8.88
C VAL A 93 3.23 35.78 10.24
N GLY A 94 4.53 35.54 10.33
CA GLY A 94 5.23 35.13 11.54
C GLY A 94 6.49 34.32 11.26
N ALA A 95 7.41 34.27 12.20
CA ALA A 95 8.65 33.49 12.08
C ALA A 95 8.42 32.00 12.32
N THR A 96 7.55 31.66 13.26
CA THR A 96 7.19 30.28 13.63
C THR A 96 5.73 30.00 13.30
N LEU A 97 5.33 28.72 13.33
CA LEU A 97 3.91 28.35 13.18
C LEU A 97 3.05 28.98 14.29
N GLY A 98 3.55 29.00 15.53
CA GLY A 98 2.89 29.66 16.65
C GLY A 98 2.68 31.15 16.42
N ASP A 99 3.71 31.87 15.95
CA ASP A 99 3.58 33.31 15.61
C ASP A 99 2.54 33.53 14.51
N LYS A 100 2.53 32.68 13.47
CA LYS A 100 1.56 32.76 12.37
C LYS A 100 0.12 32.59 12.86
N MET A 101 -0.13 31.58 13.71
CA MET A 101 -1.45 31.33 14.29
C MET A 101 -1.88 32.47 15.23
N TYR A 102 -0.99 32.90 16.12
CA TYR A 102 -1.26 34.03 17.02
C TYR A 102 -1.63 35.28 16.24
N ASN A 103 -0.82 35.68 15.26
CA ASN A 103 -1.04 36.90 14.48
C ASN A 103 -2.35 36.86 13.68
N ALA A 104 -2.73 35.69 13.14
CA ALA A 104 -4.01 35.53 12.46
C ALA A 104 -5.19 35.71 13.43
N ILE A 105 -5.16 35.10 14.60
CA ILE A 105 -6.21 35.22 15.62
C ILE A 105 -6.28 36.66 16.16
N GLU A 106 -5.14 37.29 16.45
CA GLU A 106 -5.07 38.69 16.92
C GLU A 106 -5.67 39.65 15.89
N ALA A 107 -5.38 39.42 14.59
CA ALA A 107 -5.94 40.27 13.53
C ALA A 107 -7.46 40.16 13.45
N GLU A 108 -8.03 38.94 13.49
CA GLU A 108 -9.46 38.76 13.38
C GLU A 108 -10.24 39.13 14.63
N LEU A 109 -9.66 39.04 15.83
CA LEU A 109 -10.27 39.52 17.08
C LEU A 109 -10.42 41.04 17.14
N LYS A 110 -9.79 41.83 16.24
CA LYS A 110 -10.02 43.27 16.15
C LYS A 110 -11.43 43.62 15.66
N THR A 111 -12.08 42.68 14.95
CA THR A 111 -13.38 42.88 14.31
C THR A 111 -14.43 41.83 14.69
N SER A 112 -14.08 40.90 15.59
CA SER A 112 -14.95 39.86 16.09
C SER A 112 -14.80 39.64 17.59
N ASP A 113 -15.82 39.00 18.19
CA ASP A 113 -15.86 38.76 19.65
C ASP A 113 -15.21 37.38 19.99
N LYS A 114 -15.29 36.41 19.05
CA LYS A 114 -14.74 35.06 19.19
C LYS A 114 -14.12 34.63 17.86
N VAL A 115 -12.99 33.99 17.94
CA VAL A 115 -12.30 33.40 16.78
C VAL A 115 -11.95 31.96 17.07
N ILE A 116 -12.19 31.09 16.10
CA ILE A 116 -11.57 29.76 16.04
C ILE A 116 -10.65 29.68 14.83
N LEU A 117 -9.52 28.99 15.00
CA LEU A 117 -8.58 28.67 13.94
C LEU A 117 -8.50 27.16 13.81
N LEU A 118 -8.64 26.63 12.58
CA LEU A 118 -8.52 25.21 12.33
C LEU A 118 -7.70 24.90 11.08
N GLY A 119 -6.98 23.79 11.13
CA GLY A 119 -6.19 23.25 10.03
C GLY A 119 -7.05 22.65 8.92
N SER A 120 -6.42 22.38 7.77
CA SER A 120 -7.09 21.86 6.57
C SER A 120 -7.00 20.34 6.40
N ASP A 121 -6.27 19.65 7.27
CA ASP A 121 -5.85 18.25 7.07
C ASP A 121 -6.77 17.22 7.73
N ILE A 122 -7.80 17.70 8.43
CA ILE A 122 -8.73 16.85 9.19
C ILE A 122 -9.69 16.13 8.28
N PHE A 123 -9.76 14.80 8.45
CA PHE A 123 -10.65 13.96 7.66
C PHE A 123 -12.08 13.94 8.19
N ASN A 124 -12.27 13.88 9.51
CA ASN A 124 -13.58 13.70 10.15
C ASN A 124 -14.20 14.99 10.73
N LEU A 125 -13.83 16.18 10.18
CA LEU A 125 -14.45 17.43 10.58
C LEU A 125 -15.97 17.38 10.44
N GLN A 126 -16.69 17.86 11.47
CA GLN A 126 -18.14 17.97 11.52
C GLN A 126 -18.55 19.40 11.91
N GLU A 127 -19.66 19.88 11.35
CA GLU A 127 -20.24 21.19 11.66
C GLU A 127 -20.50 21.37 13.16
N ASN A 128 -20.93 20.30 13.84
CA ASN A 128 -21.19 20.30 15.27
C ASN A 128 -19.95 20.64 16.11
N MET A 129 -18.76 20.23 15.69
CA MET A 129 -17.50 20.57 16.38
C MET A 129 -17.27 22.07 16.41
N ILE A 130 -17.59 22.75 15.31
CA ILE A 130 -17.48 24.22 15.18
C ILE A 130 -18.48 24.91 16.11
N HIS A 131 -19.73 24.45 16.08
CA HIS A 131 -20.81 25.00 16.94
C HIS A 131 -20.46 24.88 18.43
N ILE A 132 -20.04 23.70 18.88
CA ILE A 132 -19.64 23.45 20.27
C ILE A 132 -18.44 24.33 20.64
N ALA A 133 -17.45 24.50 19.76
CA ALA A 133 -16.29 25.34 20.03
C ALA A 133 -16.71 26.80 20.35
N PHE A 134 -17.58 27.39 19.54
CA PHE A 134 -18.09 28.75 19.81
C PHE A 134 -19.00 28.84 21.05
N GLU A 135 -19.80 27.82 21.32
CA GLU A 135 -20.61 27.75 22.54
C GLU A 135 -19.71 27.74 23.77
N LYS A 136 -18.72 26.85 23.82
CA LYS A 136 -17.81 26.70 24.96
C LYS A 136 -16.91 27.93 25.21
N LEU A 137 -16.63 28.72 24.19
CA LEU A 137 -15.97 30.02 24.36
C LEU A 137 -16.81 31.05 25.17
N ALA A 138 -18.05 30.77 25.53
CA ALA A 138 -18.75 31.57 26.52
C ALA A 138 -18.12 31.43 27.90
N ASP A 139 -17.76 30.23 28.29
CA ASP A 139 -17.35 29.85 29.64
C ASP A 139 -15.82 29.68 29.82
N TYR A 140 -15.10 29.36 28.73
CA TYR A 140 -13.69 29.06 28.75
C TYR A 140 -12.85 30.12 28.03
N ASP A 141 -11.58 30.24 28.42
CA ASP A 141 -10.62 31.19 27.80
C ASP A 141 -10.12 30.60 26.46
N VAL A 142 -9.89 29.28 26.42
CA VAL A 142 -9.38 28.55 25.26
C VAL A 142 -10.24 27.31 24.99
N VAL A 143 -10.57 27.07 23.73
CA VAL A 143 -11.18 25.84 23.26
C VAL A 143 -10.21 25.11 22.34
N ILE A 144 -10.02 23.82 22.53
CA ILE A 144 -9.05 23.00 21.80
C ILE A 144 -9.73 21.71 21.35
N ASN A 145 -9.67 21.41 20.06
CA ASN A 145 -9.97 20.05 19.57
C ASN A 145 -8.66 19.34 19.24
N PRO A 146 -8.34 18.25 19.96
CA PRO A 146 -7.09 17.54 19.76
C PRO A 146 -7.08 16.76 18.42
N SER A 147 -5.90 16.48 17.87
CA SER A 147 -5.69 15.47 16.84
C SER A 147 -5.15 14.19 17.44
N VAL A 148 -5.38 13.07 16.74
CA VAL A 148 -5.01 11.72 17.21
C VAL A 148 -3.48 11.57 17.34
N ASP A 149 -2.71 12.32 16.58
CA ASP A 149 -1.24 12.32 16.58
C ASP A 149 -0.60 13.01 17.80
N GLY A 150 -1.42 13.56 18.73
CA GLY A 150 -0.94 14.28 19.92
C GLY A 150 -0.81 15.81 19.72
N GLY A 151 -1.30 16.32 18.60
CA GLY A 151 -1.46 17.74 18.31
C GLY A 151 -2.87 18.27 18.61
N TYR A 152 -3.23 19.32 17.90
CA TYR A 152 -4.59 19.85 17.84
C TYR A 152 -4.88 20.39 16.44
N PHE A 153 -6.10 20.24 15.99
CA PHE A 153 -6.53 20.77 14.69
C PHE A 153 -7.38 22.04 14.79
N LEU A 154 -7.96 22.30 15.95
CA LEU A 154 -8.75 23.50 16.22
C LEU A 154 -8.33 24.13 17.54
N ILE A 155 -8.14 25.45 17.52
CA ILE A 155 -7.98 26.27 18.72
C ILE A 155 -8.84 27.52 18.62
N GLY A 156 -9.53 27.89 19.69
CA GLY A 156 -10.41 29.07 19.73
C GLY A 156 -10.23 29.89 20.99
N MET A 157 -10.49 31.20 20.89
CA MET A 157 -10.40 32.12 22.01
C MET A 157 -11.21 33.39 21.79
N LYS A 158 -11.43 34.16 22.89
CA LYS A 158 -12.09 35.49 22.93
C LYS A 158 -11.09 36.63 22.97
N LYS A 159 -9.89 36.38 23.41
CA LYS A 159 -8.78 37.32 23.53
C LYS A 159 -7.52 36.61 23.02
N ALA A 160 -6.73 37.31 22.22
CA ALA A 160 -5.48 36.76 21.76
C ALA A 160 -4.52 36.51 22.92
N ILE A 161 -4.16 35.24 23.14
CA ILE A 161 -3.29 34.79 24.23
C ILE A 161 -2.01 34.23 23.58
N LYS A 162 -0.93 35.00 23.62
CA LYS A 162 0.31 34.71 22.93
C LYS A 162 0.99 33.46 23.52
N GLU A 163 0.88 33.28 24.81
CA GLU A 163 1.54 32.24 25.59
C GLU A 163 1.20 30.85 25.09
N VAL A 164 -0.07 30.60 24.69
CA VAL A 164 -0.53 29.29 24.19
C VAL A 164 0.07 28.91 22.84
N PHE A 165 0.69 29.86 22.14
CA PHE A 165 1.39 29.63 20.87
C PHE A 165 2.91 29.59 20.99
N ASN A 166 3.44 29.87 22.20
CA ASN A 166 4.88 29.84 22.45
C ASN A 166 5.32 28.46 22.94
N LEU A 167 5.04 27.43 22.13
CA LEU A 167 5.37 26.03 22.45
C LEU A 167 6.82 25.71 22.05
N PRO A 168 7.48 24.75 22.75
CA PRO A 168 8.86 24.33 22.45
C PRO A 168 9.03 23.78 21.03
N SER A 169 8.02 23.07 20.52
CA SER A 169 8.03 22.46 19.20
C SER A 169 6.61 22.41 18.62
N TYR A 170 6.52 22.22 17.30
CA TYR A 170 5.31 21.88 16.57
C TYR A 170 5.62 20.71 15.63
N GLY A 171 4.68 19.76 15.50
CA GLY A 171 4.79 18.63 14.59
C GLY A 171 5.35 17.34 15.23
N ASP A 172 5.30 17.24 16.56
CA ASP A 172 5.51 16.04 17.33
C ASP A 172 4.29 15.72 18.22
N ASN A 173 4.27 14.54 18.82
CA ASN A 173 3.16 14.05 19.63
C ASN A 173 3.02 14.70 21.03
N THR A 174 3.82 15.69 21.36
CA THR A 174 3.80 16.40 22.66
C THR A 174 3.15 17.78 22.60
N VAL A 175 2.72 18.23 21.42
CA VAL A 175 2.18 19.59 21.20
C VAL A 175 0.98 19.88 22.10
N LEU A 176 0.02 18.96 22.18
CA LEU A 176 -1.17 19.11 23.03
C LEU A 176 -0.78 19.15 24.52
N GLU A 177 0.09 18.25 24.94
CA GLU A 177 0.56 18.18 26.34
C GLU A 177 1.23 19.50 26.75
N ASN A 178 2.11 20.03 25.91
CA ASN A 178 2.77 21.31 26.12
C ASN A 178 1.77 22.48 26.17
N LEU A 179 0.78 22.50 25.28
CA LEU A 179 -0.28 23.50 25.28
C LEU A 179 -1.09 23.48 26.58
N LEU A 180 -1.47 22.30 27.07
CA LEU A 180 -2.21 22.16 28.32
C LEU A 180 -1.37 22.56 29.54
N ALA A 181 -0.06 22.30 29.52
CA ALA A 181 0.87 22.75 30.56
C ALA A 181 0.93 24.30 30.61
N VAL A 182 1.01 24.96 29.45
CA VAL A 182 0.97 26.43 29.35
C VAL A 182 -0.36 26.98 29.86
N CYS A 183 -1.49 26.37 29.49
CA CYS A 183 -2.78 26.81 30.02
C CYS A 183 -2.83 26.74 31.55
N LYS A 184 -2.29 25.67 32.14
CA LYS A 184 -2.22 25.49 33.59
C LYS A 184 -1.28 26.49 34.25
N GLU A 185 -0.12 26.76 33.68
CA GLU A 185 0.86 27.72 34.19
C GLU A 185 0.31 29.16 34.26
N HIS A 186 -0.50 29.51 33.24
CA HIS A 186 -1.10 30.85 33.13
C HIS A 186 -2.54 30.93 33.67
N GLU A 187 -2.99 29.91 34.42
CA GLU A 187 -4.32 29.81 35.03
C GLU A 187 -5.47 30.01 34.03
N LEU A 188 -5.28 29.60 32.77
CA LEU A 188 -6.30 29.67 31.71
C LEU A 188 -7.26 28.53 31.81
N SER A 189 -8.55 28.86 31.78
CA SER A 189 -9.60 27.81 31.65
C SER A 189 -9.67 27.29 30.20
N TYR A 190 -9.72 25.98 30.02
CA TYR A 190 -9.81 25.38 28.68
C TYR A 190 -10.84 24.28 28.60
N TYR A 191 -11.38 24.09 27.39
CA TYR A 191 -12.27 22.99 27.04
C TYR A 191 -11.61 22.11 25.96
N LEU A 192 -11.61 20.80 26.17
CA LEU A 192 -11.22 19.81 25.17
C LEU A 192 -12.43 19.27 24.44
N GLY A 193 -12.51 19.51 23.15
CA GLY A 193 -13.52 18.99 22.26
C GLY A 193 -13.21 17.57 21.76
N GLU A 194 -13.98 17.11 20.77
CA GLU A 194 -13.76 15.82 20.13
C GLU A 194 -12.45 15.79 19.34
N SER A 195 -11.79 14.63 19.32
CA SER A 195 -10.54 14.43 18.56
C SER A 195 -10.81 14.31 17.06
N GLY A 196 -9.90 14.88 16.28
CA GLY A 196 -9.88 14.75 14.84
C GLY A 196 -8.82 13.78 14.34
N LEU A 197 -9.08 13.18 13.18
CA LEU A 197 -8.11 12.38 12.43
C LEU A 197 -7.52 13.26 11.33
N ASP A 198 -6.27 13.62 11.47
CA ASP A 198 -5.46 14.25 10.42
C ASP A 198 -4.78 13.17 9.57
N ILE A 199 -4.58 13.44 8.30
CA ILE A 199 -3.97 12.49 7.38
C ILE A 199 -2.54 12.94 7.08
N ASP A 200 -1.57 12.35 7.78
CA ASP A 200 -0.16 12.63 7.60
C ASP A 200 0.66 11.43 7.13
N THR A 201 0.25 10.23 7.53
CA THR A 201 0.92 8.96 7.19
C THR A 201 0.04 8.08 6.30
N LYS A 202 0.62 7.03 5.73
CA LYS A 202 -0.15 6.03 4.98
C LYS A 202 -1.15 5.29 5.84
N GLU A 203 -0.82 5.06 7.11
CA GLU A 203 -1.70 4.44 8.09
C GLU A 203 -2.93 5.33 8.38
N ASP A 204 -2.73 6.66 8.50
CA ASP A 204 -3.84 7.61 8.65
C ASP A 204 -4.74 7.62 7.42
N LEU A 205 -4.10 7.67 6.22
CA LEU A 205 -4.82 7.64 4.96
C LEU A 205 -5.66 6.36 4.80
N LEU A 206 -5.09 5.22 5.18
CA LEU A 206 -5.79 3.93 5.15
C LEU A 206 -6.92 3.90 6.19
N SER A 207 -6.68 4.38 7.41
CA SER A 207 -7.73 4.46 8.44
C SER A 207 -8.88 5.39 8.03
N ALA A 208 -8.56 6.51 7.38
CA ALA A 208 -9.57 7.43 6.85
C ALA A 208 -10.39 6.83 5.71
N GLU A 209 -9.75 6.08 4.79
CA GLU A 209 -10.42 5.44 3.66
C GLU A 209 -11.30 4.27 4.09
N THR A 210 -10.77 3.41 4.97
CA THR A 210 -11.40 2.11 5.29
C THR A 210 -12.25 2.14 6.56
N GLY A 211 -12.00 3.06 7.48
CA GLY A 211 -12.56 3.05 8.82
C GLY A 211 -11.95 1.98 9.75
N TYR A 212 -10.92 1.26 9.31
CA TYR A 212 -10.25 0.24 10.12
C TYR A 212 -9.28 0.85 11.12
N SER A 213 -9.04 0.13 12.21
CA SER A 213 -8.10 0.50 13.27
C SER A 213 -6.93 -0.48 13.35
N ASN A 214 -5.86 -0.06 14.04
CA ASN A 214 -4.64 -0.86 14.25
C ASN A 214 -4.05 -1.36 12.93
N ILE A 215 -3.94 -0.44 11.95
CA ILE A 215 -3.35 -0.74 10.65
C ILE A 215 -1.84 -0.78 10.81
N GLU A 216 -1.22 -1.93 10.51
CA GLU A 216 0.22 -2.14 10.60
C GLU A 216 0.76 -2.74 9.30
N LEU A 217 1.90 -2.25 8.82
CA LEU A 217 2.54 -2.82 7.63
C LEU A 217 2.93 -4.29 7.88
N LEU A 218 2.37 -5.20 7.08
CA LEU A 218 2.72 -6.62 7.09
C LEU A 218 3.90 -6.93 6.15
N GLY A 219 3.92 -6.31 4.98
CA GLY A 219 4.98 -6.45 3.99
C GLY A 219 4.68 -5.69 2.72
N ALA A 220 5.75 -5.30 2.02
CA ALA A 220 5.67 -4.60 0.73
C ALA A 220 6.50 -5.35 -0.32
N GLY A 221 5.89 -5.59 -1.47
CA GLY A 221 6.53 -6.10 -2.69
C GLY A 221 6.61 -5.02 -3.77
N GLU A 222 7.01 -5.42 -4.96
CA GLU A 222 7.11 -4.49 -6.11
C GLU A 222 5.73 -4.06 -6.62
N TYR A 223 4.73 -4.92 -6.50
CA TYR A 223 3.39 -4.74 -7.09
C TYR A 223 2.30 -4.54 -6.05
N ASN A 224 2.47 -5.08 -4.84
CA ASN A 224 1.47 -5.06 -3.78
C ASN A 224 2.05 -4.67 -2.44
N ILE A 225 1.24 -3.98 -1.63
CA ILE A 225 1.53 -3.73 -0.22
C ILE A 225 0.43 -4.38 0.62
N ASN A 226 0.83 -5.08 1.67
CA ASN A 226 -0.07 -5.74 2.60
C ASN A 226 0.03 -5.09 3.97
N PHE A 227 -1.12 -4.80 4.58
CA PHE A 227 -1.26 -4.35 5.95
C PHE A 227 -2.09 -5.35 6.74
N THR A 228 -1.90 -5.42 8.04
CA THR A 228 -2.86 -6.03 8.96
C THR A 228 -3.74 -4.96 9.57
N PHE A 229 -4.96 -5.33 9.93
CA PHE A 229 -5.91 -4.49 10.67
C PHE A 229 -6.81 -5.34 11.55
N ASP A 230 -7.44 -4.73 12.54
CA ASP A 230 -8.39 -5.40 13.41
C ASP A 230 -9.82 -5.03 13.06
N GLU A 231 -10.69 -6.03 12.89
CA GLU A 231 -12.11 -5.87 12.70
C GLU A 231 -12.89 -6.91 13.49
N ALA A 232 -13.84 -6.46 14.34
CA ALA A 232 -14.63 -7.32 15.21
C ALA A 232 -13.80 -8.30 16.07
N GLY A 233 -12.61 -7.88 16.50
CA GLY A 233 -11.68 -8.70 17.32
C GLY A 233 -10.88 -9.73 16.52
N LEU A 234 -10.95 -9.71 15.21
CA LEU A 234 -10.18 -10.57 14.32
C LEU A 234 -9.14 -9.75 13.54
N LYS A 235 -7.90 -10.25 13.50
CA LYS A 235 -6.86 -9.71 12.63
C LYS A 235 -7.08 -10.17 11.21
N LYS A 236 -7.08 -9.23 10.26
CA LYS A 236 -7.27 -9.45 8.81
C LYS A 236 -6.12 -8.83 8.03
N VAL A 237 -6.05 -9.11 6.73
CA VAL A 237 -5.11 -8.51 5.79
C VAL A 237 -5.85 -7.57 4.85
N LEU A 238 -5.32 -6.37 4.70
CA LEU A 238 -5.64 -5.40 3.66
C LEU A 238 -4.53 -5.47 2.60
N ARG A 239 -4.86 -5.91 1.38
CA ARG A 239 -3.93 -6.01 0.26
C ARG A 239 -4.25 -4.95 -0.78
N ILE A 240 -3.27 -4.09 -1.04
CA ILE A 240 -3.36 -2.97 -1.97
C ILE A 240 -2.50 -3.29 -3.19
N ASN A 241 -3.10 -3.20 -4.36
CA ASN A 241 -2.39 -3.37 -5.62
C ASN A 241 -1.89 -2.02 -6.14
N MET A 242 -0.58 -1.89 -6.26
CA MET A 242 0.11 -0.67 -6.72
C MET A 242 0.33 -0.69 -8.24
N LYS A 243 0.57 -1.88 -8.81
CA LYS A 243 0.88 -2.10 -10.23
C LYS A 243 0.47 -3.50 -10.64
N SER A 244 0.33 -3.73 -11.96
CA SER A 244 0.07 -5.06 -12.50
C SER A 244 1.35 -5.73 -12.99
N GLN A 245 1.63 -6.93 -12.51
CA GLN A 245 2.70 -7.78 -13.02
C GLN A 245 2.31 -8.49 -14.31
N MET A 246 1.01 -8.73 -14.51
CA MET A 246 0.46 -9.39 -15.70
C MET A 246 -0.01 -8.41 -16.78
N ASN A 247 0.23 -7.11 -16.61
CA ASN A 247 -0.31 -6.04 -17.46
C ASN A 247 -1.85 -6.06 -17.56
N LEU A 248 -2.53 -6.50 -16.49
CA LEU A 248 -3.99 -6.46 -16.38
C LEU A 248 -4.42 -5.09 -15.87
N GLU A 249 -5.48 -4.56 -16.43
CA GLU A 249 -6.11 -3.32 -15.95
C GLU A 249 -6.73 -3.50 -14.56
N ASN A 250 -7.23 -4.72 -14.28
CA ASN A 250 -7.95 -5.07 -13.07
C ASN A 250 -7.22 -6.19 -12.30
N GLN A 251 -5.97 -5.98 -11.94
CA GLN A 251 -5.13 -7.00 -11.29
C GLN A 251 -5.68 -7.47 -9.94
N ILE A 252 -6.20 -6.56 -9.11
CA ILE A 252 -6.70 -6.91 -7.77
C ILE A 252 -8.04 -7.66 -7.84
N GLU A 253 -8.90 -7.32 -8.80
CA GLU A 253 -10.14 -8.06 -9.07
C GLU A 253 -9.84 -9.48 -9.53
N TYR A 254 -8.82 -9.63 -10.37
CA TYR A 254 -8.34 -10.94 -10.83
C TYR A 254 -7.85 -11.82 -9.69
N GLU A 255 -7.04 -11.27 -8.77
CA GLU A 255 -6.59 -11.98 -7.58
C GLU A 255 -7.75 -12.33 -6.64
N TYR A 256 -8.68 -11.40 -6.43
CA TYR A 256 -9.87 -11.64 -5.62
C TYR A 256 -10.72 -12.78 -6.19
N GLU A 257 -10.96 -12.81 -7.51
CA GLU A 257 -11.67 -13.89 -8.19
C GLU A 257 -10.96 -15.23 -8.00
N THR A 258 -9.64 -15.25 -8.16
CA THR A 258 -8.81 -16.43 -7.91
C THR A 258 -9.01 -16.99 -6.50
N LEU A 259 -8.93 -16.11 -5.48
CA LEU A 259 -9.14 -16.49 -4.09
C LEU A 259 -10.56 -16.98 -3.83
N GLN A 260 -11.57 -16.39 -4.48
CA GLN A 260 -12.97 -16.88 -4.41
C GLN A 260 -13.12 -18.29 -4.97
N LEU A 261 -12.46 -18.59 -6.09
CA LEU A 261 -12.46 -19.94 -6.68
C LEU A 261 -11.76 -20.96 -5.78
N LEU A 262 -10.70 -20.54 -5.06
CA LEU A 262 -9.88 -21.39 -4.22
C LEU A 262 -10.35 -21.50 -2.76
N LYS A 263 -11.35 -20.74 -2.33
CA LYS A 263 -11.77 -20.66 -0.90
C LYS A 263 -12.13 -22.01 -0.28
N ASP A 264 -12.69 -22.92 -1.08
CA ASP A 264 -13.12 -24.24 -0.62
C ASP A 264 -11.98 -25.26 -0.61
N SER A 265 -10.79 -24.90 -1.10
CA SER A 265 -9.58 -25.73 -0.99
C SER A 265 -9.18 -25.91 0.47
N GLY A 266 -9.46 -24.90 1.31
CA GLY A 266 -9.08 -24.82 2.73
C GLY A 266 -7.59 -24.56 2.97
N VAL A 267 -6.82 -24.26 1.91
CA VAL A 267 -5.36 -24.05 1.98
C VAL A 267 -4.90 -22.73 1.39
N THR A 268 -5.83 -21.79 1.19
CA THR A 268 -5.56 -20.42 0.72
C THR A 268 -6.25 -19.40 1.61
N PRO A 269 -5.82 -18.13 1.64
CA PRO A 269 -6.54 -17.10 2.38
C PRO A 269 -7.98 -16.97 1.87
N LYS A 270 -8.93 -16.88 2.78
CA LYS A 270 -10.32 -16.56 2.42
C LYS A 270 -10.44 -15.08 2.09
N PRO A 271 -10.91 -14.70 0.89
CA PRO A 271 -11.21 -13.32 0.58
C PRO A 271 -12.51 -12.87 1.26
N TYR A 272 -12.54 -11.62 1.72
CA TYR A 272 -13.72 -11.01 2.31
C TYR A 272 -14.31 -9.97 1.37
N ASP A 273 -13.69 -8.81 1.24
CA ASP A 273 -14.22 -7.70 0.47
C ASP A 273 -13.28 -7.30 -0.66
N LEU A 274 -13.84 -6.82 -1.75
CA LEU A 274 -13.14 -6.19 -2.86
C LEU A 274 -13.64 -4.76 -3.01
N ILE A 275 -12.75 -3.79 -2.92
CA ILE A 275 -13.06 -2.37 -3.05
C ILE A 275 -12.42 -1.82 -4.31
N THR A 276 -13.25 -1.45 -5.28
CA THR A 276 -12.85 -0.91 -6.58
C THR A 276 -13.06 0.60 -6.70
N GLU A 277 -13.91 1.17 -5.84
CA GLU A 277 -14.17 2.61 -5.76
C GLU A 277 -13.65 3.14 -4.43
N THR A 278 -12.74 4.10 -4.50
CA THR A 278 -12.05 4.69 -3.35
C THR A 278 -12.25 6.21 -3.31
N THR A 279 -12.24 6.78 -2.13
CA THR A 279 -12.46 8.23 -1.93
C THR A 279 -11.13 8.99 -1.96
N LEU A 280 -10.17 8.55 -1.18
CA LEU A 280 -8.87 9.20 -1.01
C LEU A 280 -7.73 8.41 -1.66
N LEU A 281 -7.76 7.09 -1.54
CA LEU A 281 -6.73 6.21 -2.11
C LEU A 281 -6.77 6.26 -3.65
N PRO A 282 -5.61 6.26 -4.32
CA PRO A 282 -5.54 6.10 -5.77
C PRO A 282 -5.56 4.61 -6.19
N TYR A 283 -5.70 3.69 -5.25
CA TYR A 283 -5.53 2.25 -5.43
C TYR A 283 -6.78 1.48 -5.01
N LYS A 284 -7.08 0.44 -5.77
CA LYS A 284 -8.06 -0.58 -5.39
C LYS A 284 -7.43 -1.54 -4.38
N TYR A 285 -8.25 -2.21 -3.57
CA TYR A 285 -7.76 -3.16 -2.59
C TYR A 285 -8.76 -4.28 -2.30
N LEU A 286 -8.26 -5.35 -1.72
CA LEU A 286 -9.08 -6.42 -1.15
C LEU A 286 -8.76 -6.64 0.33
N THR A 287 -9.72 -7.23 1.04
CA THR A 287 -9.51 -7.74 2.40
C THR A 287 -9.58 -9.27 2.39
N MET A 288 -8.73 -9.89 3.20
CA MET A 288 -8.65 -11.35 3.29
C MET A 288 -8.22 -11.81 4.69
N GLU A 289 -8.32 -13.11 4.89
CA GLU A 289 -7.93 -13.80 6.13
C GLU A 289 -6.44 -13.59 6.45
N PHE A 290 -6.14 -13.28 7.71
CA PHE A 290 -4.77 -13.26 8.21
C PHE A 290 -4.38 -14.67 8.65
N LEU A 291 -3.44 -15.27 7.94
CA LEU A 291 -2.93 -16.62 8.19
C LEU A 291 -1.59 -16.57 8.93
N LYS A 292 -1.40 -17.46 9.88
CA LYS A 292 -0.14 -17.60 10.63
C LYS A 292 0.63 -18.81 10.15
N GLY A 293 1.93 -18.68 10.02
CA GLY A 293 2.82 -19.76 9.65
C GLY A 293 4.26 -19.27 9.48
N ARG A 294 5.19 -20.18 9.44
CA ARG A 294 6.58 -19.91 9.03
C ARG A 294 6.76 -20.24 7.55
N VAL A 295 7.78 -19.67 6.95
CA VAL A 295 8.19 -19.98 5.59
C VAL A 295 8.56 -21.50 5.47
N LEU A 296 8.26 -22.09 4.33
CA LEU A 296 8.58 -23.49 4.02
C LEU A 296 10.09 -23.75 4.04
N ASN A 297 10.47 -24.89 4.62
CA ASN A 297 11.81 -25.45 4.53
C ASN A 297 11.82 -26.67 3.59
N TYR A 298 12.53 -26.58 2.48
CA TYR A 298 12.62 -27.68 1.48
C TYR A 298 13.19 -29.00 2.03
N LYS A 299 13.84 -29.00 3.22
CA LYS A 299 14.37 -30.25 3.82
C LYS A 299 13.37 -30.97 4.71
N THR A 300 12.37 -30.28 5.25
CA THR A 300 11.47 -30.85 6.26
C THR A 300 10.00 -30.83 5.86
N ASP A 301 9.58 -29.95 4.97
CA ASP A 301 8.18 -29.63 4.78
C ASP A 301 7.61 -30.12 3.41
N MET A 302 8.40 -30.86 2.63
CA MET A 302 8.03 -31.24 1.26
C MET A 302 6.73 -32.05 1.18
N LYS A 303 6.44 -32.89 2.19
CA LYS A 303 5.16 -33.62 2.24
C LYS A 303 3.97 -32.70 2.46
N ILE A 304 4.16 -31.67 3.28
CA ILE A 304 3.11 -30.64 3.48
C ILE A 304 2.88 -29.88 2.18
N ALA A 305 3.95 -29.47 1.49
CA ALA A 305 3.84 -28.78 0.21
C ALA A 305 3.10 -29.63 -0.85
N ALA A 306 3.43 -30.91 -0.95
CA ALA A 306 2.75 -31.86 -1.86
C ALA A 306 1.24 -31.94 -1.57
N TYR A 307 0.87 -32.04 -0.29
CA TYR A 307 -0.54 -32.00 0.13
C TYR A 307 -1.22 -30.69 -0.23
N LEU A 308 -0.62 -29.52 0.09
CA LEU A 308 -1.21 -28.21 -0.18
C LEU A 308 -1.43 -27.98 -1.69
N LEU A 309 -0.43 -28.29 -2.52
CA LEU A 309 -0.54 -28.18 -3.97
C LEU A 309 -1.63 -29.10 -4.52
N SER A 310 -1.71 -30.34 -4.01
CA SER A 310 -2.76 -31.26 -4.43
C SER A 310 -4.18 -30.75 -4.11
N LYS A 311 -4.35 -30.06 -2.97
CA LYS A 311 -5.63 -29.45 -2.59
C LYS A 311 -6.03 -28.35 -3.55
N VAL A 312 -5.10 -27.48 -3.91
CA VAL A 312 -5.32 -26.43 -4.92
C VAL A 312 -5.67 -27.05 -6.26
N HIS A 313 -4.84 -27.96 -6.78
CA HIS A 313 -5.01 -28.55 -8.11
C HIS A 313 -6.25 -29.45 -8.22
N ASN A 314 -6.80 -29.94 -7.11
CA ASN A 314 -8.05 -30.70 -7.06
C ASN A 314 -9.30 -29.82 -6.83
N THR A 315 -9.13 -28.50 -6.63
CA THR A 315 -10.26 -27.59 -6.45
C THR A 315 -11.10 -27.56 -7.73
N LYS A 316 -12.39 -27.81 -7.58
CA LYS A 316 -13.35 -27.65 -8.66
C LYS A 316 -13.67 -26.17 -8.84
N TYR A 317 -13.80 -25.73 -10.06
CA TYR A 317 -14.16 -24.38 -10.41
C TYR A 317 -15.20 -24.38 -11.53
N ASP A 318 -16.09 -23.38 -11.49
CA ASP A 318 -17.09 -23.13 -12.52
C ASP A 318 -16.55 -22.14 -13.58
N GLU A 319 -17.41 -21.60 -14.44
CA GLU A 319 -17.06 -20.51 -15.35
C GLU A 319 -16.41 -19.35 -14.61
N ASN A 320 -15.31 -18.85 -15.15
CA ASN A 320 -14.48 -17.82 -14.52
C ASN A 320 -13.76 -16.98 -15.58
N ASN A 321 -13.13 -15.89 -15.16
CA ASN A 321 -12.38 -14.97 -16.03
C ASN A 321 -10.86 -15.21 -15.99
N LEU A 322 -10.39 -16.29 -15.35
CA LEU A 322 -8.97 -16.58 -15.31
C LEU A 322 -8.42 -16.87 -16.71
N ILE A 323 -7.20 -16.44 -16.93
CA ILE A 323 -6.48 -16.69 -18.19
C ILE A 323 -6.30 -18.19 -18.34
N ASN A 324 -6.69 -18.71 -19.51
CA ASN A 324 -6.46 -20.09 -19.90
C ASN A 324 -5.13 -20.17 -20.67
N ALA A 325 -4.21 -21.00 -20.21
CA ALA A 325 -2.98 -21.26 -20.94
C ALA A 325 -3.30 -21.97 -22.26
N THR A 326 -2.74 -21.48 -23.37
CA THR A 326 -2.94 -22.08 -24.69
C THR A 326 -1.78 -22.97 -25.11
N ASN A 327 -0.57 -22.41 -25.15
CA ASN A 327 0.67 -23.16 -25.33
C ASN A 327 1.72 -22.60 -24.35
N PRO A 328 1.78 -23.10 -23.12
CA PRO A 328 2.64 -22.57 -22.08
C PRO A 328 4.13 -22.66 -22.43
N PHE A 329 4.55 -23.67 -23.18
CA PHE A 329 5.94 -23.83 -23.60
C PHE A 329 6.37 -22.76 -24.58
N GLN A 330 5.51 -22.40 -25.54
CA GLN A 330 5.80 -21.30 -26.46
C GLN A 330 5.86 -19.97 -25.72
N LEU A 331 4.88 -19.69 -24.84
CA LEU A 331 4.83 -18.44 -24.06
C LEU A 331 6.05 -18.30 -23.15
N MET A 332 6.41 -19.33 -22.39
CA MET A 332 7.62 -19.35 -21.55
C MET A 332 8.89 -19.15 -22.37
N PHE A 333 8.98 -19.78 -23.54
CA PHE A 333 10.13 -19.63 -24.41
C PHE A 333 10.27 -18.19 -24.94
N ASP A 334 9.18 -17.58 -25.38
CA ASP A 334 9.18 -16.23 -25.93
C ASP A 334 9.57 -15.21 -24.84
N GLU A 335 9.06 -15.36 -23.60
CA GLU A 335 9.48 -14.61 -22.43
C GLU A 335 10.98 -14.76 -22.17
N CYS A 336 11.48 -15.99 -22.12
CA CYS A 336 12.89 -16.27 -21.87
C CYS A 336 13.80 -15.72 -22.98
N LYS A 337 13.37 -15.78 -24.23
CA LYS A 337 14.10 -15.25 -25.37
C LYS A 337 14.18 -13.72 -25.30
N GLN A 338 13.12 -13.05 -24.90
CA GLN A 338 13.12 -11.59 -24.70
C GLN A 338 14.07 -11.21 -23.57
N MET A 339 13.94 -11.84 -22.38
CA MET A 339 14.81 -11.55 -21.23
C MET A 339 16.28 -11.80 -21.53
N SER A 340 16.61 -12.94 -22.14
CA SER A 340 17.99 -13.27 -22.49
C SER A 340 18.61 -12.33 -23.52
N GLY A 341 17.80 -11.75 -24.41
CA GLY A 341 18.24 -10.79 -25.41
C GLY A 341 18.99 -9.61 -24.81
N GLU A 342 18.56 -9.14 -23.65
CA GLU A 342 19.22 -8.03 -22.95
C GLU A 342 20.66 -8.38 -22.53
N TYR A 343 20.90 -9.57 -22.01
CA TYR A 343 22.24 -10.01 -21.61
C TYR A 343 23.09 -10.39 -22.84
N LEU A 344 22.53 -11.14 -23.78
CA LEU A 344 23.27 -11.64 -24.93
C LEU A 344 23.75 -10.54 -25.90
N THR A 345 23.12 -9.38 -25.88
CA THR A 345 23.53 -8.20 -26.69
C THR A 345 24.36 -7.19 -25.90
N TRP A 346 24.61 -7.43 -24.62
CA TRP A 346 25.37 -6.55 -23.77
C TRP A 346 26.88 -6.66 -24.05
N GLU A 347 27.56 -5.54 -24.26
CA GLU A 347 28.99 -5.52 -24.62
C GLU A 347 29.90 -6.14 -23.54
N LYS A 348 29.46 -6.16 -22.27
CA LYS A 348 30.19 -6.72 -21.13
C LYS A 348 29.75 -8.15 -20.79
N ALA A 349 28.91 -8.78 -21.61
CA ALA A 349 28.46 -10.15 -21.36
C ALA A 349 29.64 -11.15 -21.38
N ASP A 350 29.67 -12.06 -20.40
CA ASP A 350 30.62 -13.17 -20.40
C ASP A 350 30.25 -14.17 -21.50
N GLU A 351 31.24 -14.52 -22.36
CA GLU A 351 30.99 -15.38 -23.49
C GLU A 351 30.68 -16.83 -23.09
N LYS A 352 31.22 -17.32 -21.98
CA LYS A 352 30.92 -18.67 -21.49
C LYS A 352 29.49 -18.74 -20.96
N VAL A 353 29.06 -17.72 -20.20
CA VAL A 353 27.68 -17.60 -19.74
C VAL A 353 26.73 -17.50 -20.93
N SER A 354 27.07 -16.66 -21.92
CA SER A 354 26.29 -16.49 -23.16
C SER A 354 26.13 -17.83 -23.91
N ASN A 355 27.17 -18.66 -23.94
CA ASN A 355 27.10 -19.98 -24.58
C ASN A 355 26.17 -20.95 -23.84
N TYR A 356 26.15 -20.95 -22.49
CA TYR A 356 25.16 -21.72 -21.73
C TYR A 356 23.72 -21.24 -22.04
N ILE A 357 23.48 -19.95 -22.03
CA ILE A 357 22.13 -19.38 -22.31
C ILE A 357 21.68 -19.76 -23.72
N ARG A 358 22.54 -19.65 -24.74
CA ARG A 358 22.22 -20.03 -26.12
C ARG A 358 21.91 -21.53 -26.22
N ALA A 359 22.69 -22.40 -25.61
CA ALA A 359 22.46 -23.84 -25.61
C ALA A 359 21.13 -24.21 -24.91
N PHE A 360 20.80 -23.53 -23.79
CA PHE A 360 19.54 -23.74 -23.09
C PHE A 360 18.35 -23.30 -23.94
N LEU A 361 18.44 -22.15 -24.62
CA LEU A 361 17.43 -21.68 -25.57
C LEU A 361 17.22 -22.67 -26.73
N GLU A 362 18.30 -23.15 -27.34
CA GLU A 362 18.22 -24.13 -28.45
C GLU A 362 17.51 -25.44 -28.01
N LYS A 363 17.86 -25.95 -26.83
CA LYS A 363 17.23 -27.10 -26.25
C LYS A 363 15.72 -26.87 -26.02
N CYS A 364 15.35 -25.80 -25.34
CA CYS A 364 13.93 -25.48 -25.09
C CYS A 364 13.17 -25.28 -26.40
N GLN A 365 13.74 -24.60 -27.37
CA GLN A 365 13.12 -24.42 -28.68
C GLN A 365 12.80 -25.77 -29.35
N SER A 366 13.69 -26.75 -29.23
CA SER A 366 13.48 -28.10 -29.78
C SER A 366 12.37 -28.90 -29.08
N LEU A 367 12.02 -28.53 -27.85
CA LEU A 367 11.00 -29.15 -27.02
C LEU A 367 9.61 -28.50 -27.14
N ILE A 368 9.47 -27.39 -27.85
CA ILE A 368 8.17 -26.72 -28.06
C ILE A 368 7.31 -27.59 -28.98
N PRO A 369 6.13 -28.06 -28.53
CA PRO A 369 5.23 -28.81 -29.40
C PRO A 369 4.59 -27.86 -30.43
N LYS A 370 4.45 -28.36 -31.67
CA LYS A 370 3.82 -27.62 -32.77
C LYS A 370 2.35 -27.31 -32.50
N GLU A 371 1.66 -28.26 -31.91
CA GLU A 371 0.28 -28.13 -31.44
C GLU A 371 0.25 -28.59 -29.99
N TYR A 372 -0.49 -27.88 -29.16
CA TYR A 372 -0.60 -28.18 -27.74
C TYR A 372 -2.03 -27.98 -27.26
N THR A 373 -2.48 -28.90 -26.47
CA THR A 373 -3.76 -28.84 -25.77
C THR A 373 -3.52 -29.12 -24.30
N ILE A 374 -4.00 -28.25 -23.45
CA ILE A 374 -3.91 -28.40 -21.99
C ILE A 374 -4.64 -29.69 -21.59
N ALA A 375 -3.95 -30.55 -20.87
CA ALA A 375 -4.53 -31.76 -20.33
C ALA A 375 -4.82 -31.64 -18.84
N ASN A 376 -6.01 -32.08 -18.41
CA ASN A 376 -6.44 -32.04 -17.00
C ASN A 376 -6.29 -30.66 -16.35
N PRO A 377 -6.91 -29.62 -16.95
CA PRO A 377 -6.74 -28.23 -16.48
C PRO A 377 -7.12 -28.09 -15.03
N CYS A 378 -6.36 -27.25 -14.31
CA CYS A 378 -6.60 -26.85 -12.93
C CYS A 378 -6.12 -25.40 -12.70
N ILE A 379 -6.50 -24.83 -11.57
CA ILE A 379 -5.94 -23.54 -11.15
C ILE A 379 -4.50 -23.78 -10.72
N ILE A 380 -3.56 -23.01 -11.27
CA ILE A 380 -2.13 -23.02 -10.92
C ILE A 380 -1.67 -21.63 -10.52
N ASN A 381 -0.60 -21.55 -9.70
CA ASN A 381 -0.07 -20.28 -9.18
C ASN A 381 0.98 -19.67 -10.11
N THR A 382 1.80 -20.47 -10.76
CA THR A 382 2.90 -20.13 -11.71
C THR A 382 4.18 -19.53 -11.11
N GLU A 383 4.21 -19.09 -9.84
CA GLU A 383 5.40 -18.46 -9.20
C GLU A 383 5.72 -19.02 -7.82
N LEU A 384 5.36 -20.26 -7.56
CA LEU A 384 5.55 -20.92 -6.27
C LEU A 384 7.03 -21.01 -5.86
N ASN A 385 7.34 -20.46 -4.70
CA ASN A 385 8.63 -20.62 -4.03
C ASN A 385 8.41 -20.82 -2.52
N SER A 386 9.46 -21.05 -1.73
CA SER A 386 9.31 -21.28 -0.29
C SER A 386 8.57 -20.17 0.46
N GLY A 387 8.66 -18.92 -0.01
CA GLY A 387 8.01 -17.76 0.59
C GLY A 387 6.50 -17.71 0.40
N ASN A 388 5.97 -18.44 -0.58
CA ASN A 388 4.53 -18.52 -0.84
C ASN A 388 3.81 -19.54 0.08
N PHE A 389 4.55 -20.30 0.90
CA PHE A 389 3.98 -21.26 1.83
C PHE A 389 4.09 -20.79 3.26
N LEU A 390 2.98 -20.82 3.98
CA LEU A 390 2.90 -20.60 5.42
C LEU A 390 2.69 -21.98 6.09
N ILE A 391 3.73 -22.49 6.76
CA ILE A 391 3.72 -23.80 7.40
C ILE A 391 3.35 -23.62 8.88
N GLY A 392 2.22 -24.20 9.27
CA GLY A 392 1.71 -24.24 10.63
C GLY A 392 2.25 -25.41 11.44
N GLN A 393 1.46 -25.90 12.40
CA GLN A 393 1.82 -27.05 13.23
C GLN A 393 1.50 -28.38 12.53
N SER A 394 0.56 -28.38 11.61
CA SER A 394 0.14 -29.54 10.80
C SER A 394 -0.08 -29.11 9.35
N LYS A 395 -0.32 -30.09 8.47
CA LYS A 395 -0.65 -29.80 7.08
C LYS A 395 -2.02 -29.11 6.91
N GLU A 396 -2.92 -29.31 7.87
CA GLU A 396 -4.25 -28.70 7.88
C GLU A 396 -4.20 -27.22 8.30
N ASP A 397 -3.14 -26.81 9.05
CA ASP A 397 -2.88 -25.43 9.47
C ASP A 397 -1.84 -24.74 8.57
N SER A 398 -1.62 -25.26 7.38
CA SER A 398 -0.62 -24.76 6.44
C SER A 398 -1.30 -24.27 5.17
N TYR A 399 -0.71 -23.25 4.53
CA TYR A 399 -1.40 -22.49 3.47
C TYR A 399 -0.44 -22.10 2.35
N ILE A 400 -1.03 -21.80 1.16
CA ILE A 400 -0.35 -21.16 0.02
C ILE A 400 -0.92 -19.77 -0.13
N ILE A 401 -0.06 -18.77 -0.22
CA ILE A 401 -0.39 -17.36 -0.38
C ILE A 401 0.14 -16.82 -1.72
N ASP A 402 -0.26 -15.59 -2.06
CA ASP A 402 0.18 -14.86 -3.26
C ASP A 402 -0.38 -15.44 -4.57
N TRP A 403 -1.62 -15.06 -4.87
CA TRP A 403 -2.41 -15.62 -5.97
C TRP A 403 -2.61 -14.66 -7.13
N GLU A 404 -1.79 -13.61 -7.23
CA GLU A 404 -1.94 -12.56 -8.24
C GLU A 404 -1.66 -13.01 -9.68
N LYS A 405 -0.96 -14.16 -9.87
CA LYS A 405 -0.57 -14.70 -11.19
C LYS A 405 -1.17 -16.07 -11.49
N ALA A 406 -2.23 -16.42 -10.81
CA ALA A 406 -2.92 -17.67 -11.08
C ALA A 406 -3.48 -17.73 -12.50
N LEU A 407 -3.57 -18.91 -13.06
CA LEU A 407 -4.23 -19.17 -14.35
C LEU A 407 -4.78 -20.61 -14.40
N ILE A 408 -5.55 -20.90 -15.43
CA ILE A 408 -5.98 -22.26 -15.73
C ILE A 408 -4.89 -22.92 -16.60
N GLY A 409 -4.21 -23.90 -16.03
CA GLY A 409 -3.10 -24.58 -16.66
C GLY A 409 -3.00 -26.04 -16.21
N GLU A 410 -1.80 -26.59 -16.21
CA GLU A 410 -1.50 -27.96 -15.84
C GLU A 410 -0.71 -28.02 -14.53
N CYS A 411 -1.09 -28.93 -13.62
CA CYS A 411 -0.42 -29.04 -12.31
C CYS A 411 1.10 -29.25 -12.45
N GLU A 412 1.56 -29.89 -13.53
CA GLU A 412 2.97 -30.13 -13.82
C GLU A 412 3.78 -28.83 -13.94
N GLN A 413 3.15 -27.72 -14.37
CA GLN A 413 3.81 -26.42 -14.45
C GLN A 413 4.18 -25.91 -13.04
N ASP A 414 3.23 -25.96 -12.09
CA ASP A 414 3.47 -25.57 -10.70
C ASP A 414 4.47 -26.50 -10.01
N LEU A 415 4.31 -27.82 -10.18
CA LEU A 415 5.24 -28.80 -9.62
C LEU A 415 6.66 -28.57 -10.12
N ALA A 416 6.82 -28.34 -11.42
CA ALA A 416 8.12 -28.11 -12.02
C ALA A 416 8.73 -26.77 -11.60
N HIS A 417 7.92 -25.72 -11.49
CA HIS A 417 8.39 -24.43 -11.00
C HIS A 417 8.87 -24.54 -9.54
N PHE A 418 8.07 -25.13 -8.66
CA PHE A 418 8.38 -25.28 -7.24
C PHE A 418 9.66 -26.10 -6.99
N LEU A 419 9.91 -27.13 -7.83
CA LEU A 419 11.05 -28.06 -7.69
C LEU A 419 12.29 -27.65 -8.51
N ALA A 420 12.16 -26.66 -9.41
CA ALA A 420 13.28 -26.23 -10.23
C ALA A 420 14.46 -25.74 -9.38
N PRO A 421 15.71 -26.11 -9.72
CA PRO A 421 16.90 -25.64 -9.02
C PRO A 421 16.98 -24.09 -9.00
N THR A 422 16.50 -23.44 -10.04
CA THR A 422 16.42 -21.99 -10.14
C THR A 422 15.39 -21.38 -9.19
N THR A 423 14.39 -22.09 -8.75
CA THR A 423 13.41 -21.66 -7.75
C THR A 423 13.87 -21.97 -6.33
N THR A 424 14.31 -23.20 -6.07
CA THR A 424 14.72 -23.60 -4.72
C THR A 424 15.98 -22.87 -4.27
N PHE A 425 16.90 -22.59 -5.19
CA PHE A 425 18.14 -21.84 -4.91
C PHE A 425 17.86 -20.36 -4.60
N TRP A 426 16.80 -19.76 -5.12
CA TRP A 426 16.53 -18.32 -5.00
C TRP A 426 16.47 -17.81 -3.55
N LYS A 427 15.66 -18.45 -2.70
CA LYS A 427 15.41 -18.01 -1.32
C LYS A 427 16.24 -18.79 -0.28
N THR A 428 16.83 -19.95 -0.64
CA THR A 428 17.31 -20.90 0.37
C THR A 428 18.72 -21.49 0.10
N ASP A 429 19.35 -21.18 -1.04
CA ASP A 429 20.62 -21.78 -1.49
C ASP A 429 20.56 -23.32 -1.68
N ILE A 430 19.36 -23.91 -1.72
CA ILE A 430 19.19 -25.35 -1.85
C ILE A 430 18.98 -25.72 -3.33
N ILE A 431 19.69 -26.74 -3.78
CA ILE A 431 19.36 -27.51 -5.01
C ILE A 431 18.93 -28.89 -4.55
N LEU A 432 17.72 -29.30 -4.91
CA LEU A 432 17.18 -30.61 -4.57
C LEU A 432 17.88 -31.69 -5.37
N SER A 433 18.19 -32.80 -4.71
CA SER A 433 18.65 -34.00 -5.40
C SER A 433 17.51 -34.68 -6.16
N GLU A 434 17.84 -35.51 -7.15
CA GLU A 434 16.86 -36.32 -7.89
C GLU A 434 15.98 -37.17 -6.96
N LYS A 435 16.58 -37.72 -5.88
CA LYS A 435 15.85 -38.48 -4.88
C LYS A 435 14.81 -37.60 -4.16
N GLU A 436 15.18 -36.38 -3.72
CA GLU A 436 14.25 -35.47 -3.02
C GLU A 436 13.10 -35.03 -3.94
N ILE A 437 13.39 -34.81 -5.22
CA ILE A 437 12.37 -34.51 -6.24
C ILE A 437 11.43 -35.72 -6.41
N ASN A 438 11.97 -36.94 -6.54
CA ASN A 438 11.16 -38.15 -6.70
C ASN A 438 10.33 -38.45 -5.44
N ASP A 439 10.88 -38.31 -4.25
CA ASP A 439 10.15 -38.50 -2.98
C ASP A 439 8.97 -37.52 -2.87
N PHE A 440 9.13 -36.24 -3.31
CA PHE A 440 8.05 -35.28 -3.38
C PHE A 440 6.97 -35.65 -4.40
N LEU A 441 7.37 -36.04 -5.60
CA LEU A 441 6.45 -36.42 -6.66
C LEU A 441 5.67 -37.70 -6.32
N GLU A 442 6.28 -38.64 -5.63
CA GLU A 442 5.61 -39.83 -5.08
C GLU A 442 4.54 -39.44 -4.06
N GLU A 443 4.87 -38.57 -3.10
CA GLU A 443 3.89 -38.04 -2.13
C GLU A 443 2.74 -37.35 -2.85
N TYR A 444 3.05 -36.41 -3.79
CA TYR A 444 2.02 -35.71 -4.56
C TYR A 444 1.12 -36.66 -5.36
N SER A 445 1.71 -37.68 -5.98
CA SER A 445 0.96 -38.67 -6.79
C SER A 445 -0.05 -39.46 -5.97
N SER A 446 0.15 -39.56 -4.67
CA SER A 446 -0.82 -40.23 -3.77
C SER A 446 -2.13 -39.43 -3.63
N TYR A 447 -2.13 -38.12 -3.94
CA TYR A 447 -3.29 -37.22 -3.88
C TYR A 447 -3.86 -36.90 -5.26
N ARG A 448 -3.00 -36.75 -6.29
CA ARG A 448 -3.38 -36.39 -7.66
C ARG A 448 -2.38 -36.98 -8.67
N ALA A 449 -2.91 -37.60 -9.70
CA ALA A 449 -2.09 -38.07 -10.82
C ALA A 449 -1.52 -36.87 -11.62
N PHE A 450 -0.31 -37.03 -12.14
CA PHE A 450 0.36 -36.09 -13.02
C PHE A 450 1.14 -36.86 -14.12
N ASP A 451 1.50 -36.16 -15.18
CA ASP A 451 2.30 -36.68 -16.29
C ASP A 451 3.79 -36.40 -16.07
N ARG A 452 4.59 -37.47 -15.92
CA ARG A 452 6.02 -37.35 -15.62
C ARG A 452 6.82 -36.68 -16.75
N GLU A 453 6.53 -37.03 -18.01
CA GLU A 453 7.22 -36.47 -19.17
C GLU A 453 6.93 -34.97 -19.31
N ARG A 454 5.68 -34.59 -19.08
CA ARG A 454 5.26 -33.20 -19.08
C ARG A 454 5.91 -32.43 -17.94
N PHE A 455 5.96 -32.96 -16.74
CA PHE A 455 6.67 -32.39 -15.61
C PHE A 455 8.14 -32.11 -15.95
N GLU A 456 8.85 -33.09 -16.50
CA GLU A 456 10.26 -32.96 -16.89
C GLU A 456 10.45 -31.87 -17.96
N ARG A 457 9.53 -31.78 -18.90
CA ARG A 457 9.54 -30.69 -19.89
C ARG A 457 9.38 -29.32 -19.24
N TYR A 458 8.39 -29.15 -18.38
CA TYR A 458 8.22 -27.89 -17.61
C TYR A 458 9.43 -27.57 -16.73
N LEU A 459 10.07 -28.57 -16.16
CA LEU A 459 11.27 -28.36 -15.32
C LEU A 459 12.42 -27.72 -16.12
N ILE A 460 12.65 -28.17 -17.34
CA ILE A 460 13.65 -27.61 -18.26
C ILE A 460 13.30 -26.13 -18.56
N PHE A 461 12.05 -25.83 -18.88
CA PHE A 461 11.63 -24.45 -19.17
C PHE A 461 11.72 -23.54 -17.94
N ASN A 462 11.41 -24.01 -16.74
CA ASN A 462 11.59 -23.26 -15.51
C ASN A 462 13.07 -23.01 -15.17
N CYS A 463 13.95 -23.97 -15.47
CA CYS A 463 15.40 -23.75 -15.39
C CYS A 463 15.85 -22.62 -16.33
N LEU A 464 15.41 -22.64 -17.58
CA LEU A 464 15.69 -21.56 -18.54
C LEU A 464 15.16 -20.21 -18.03
N ARG A 465 13.91 -20.15 -17.56
CA ARG A 465 13.27 -18.93 -17.07
C ARG A 465 14.07 -18.29 -15.95
N GLY A 466 14.50 -19.05 -14.95
CA GLY A 466 15.28 -18.51 -13.83
C GLY A 466 16.67 -18.00 -14.27
N VAL A 467 17.37 -18.69 -15.17
CA VAL A 467 18.66 -18.24 -15.69
C VAL A 467 18.52 -16.97 -16.53
N THR A 468 17.52 -16.93 -17.43
CA THR A 468 17.32 -15.77 -18.33
C THR A 468 16.85 -14.53 -17.57
N TRP A 469 15.97 -14.69 -16.57
CA TRP A 469 15.55 -13.59 -15.70
C TRP A 469 16.75 -13.01 -14.91
N CYS A 470 17.56 -13.88 -14.30
CA CYS A 470 18.74 -13.43 -13.56
C CYS A 470 19.79 -12.79 -14.48
N SER A 471 19.99 -13.28 -15.71
CA SER A 471 20.92 -12.67 -16.66
C SER A 471 20.47 -11.28 -17.09
N MET A 472 19.18 -11.09 -17.37
CA MET A 472 18.58 -9.78 -17.64
C MET A 472 18.77 -8.84 -16.45
N ALA A 473 18.36 -9.28 -15.26
CA ALA A 473 18.45 -8.48 -14.04
C ALA A 473 19.91 -8.09 -13.75
N PHE A 474 20.88 -9.01 -13.90
CA PHE A 474 22.27 -8.73 -13.69
C PHE A 474 22.80 -7.60 -14.61
N ARG A 475 22.43 -7.61 -15.89
CA ARG A 475 22.78 -6.52 -16.82
C ARG A 475 22.17 -5.20 -16.35
N GLN A 476 20.86 -5.17 -16.08
CA GLN A 476 20.14 -3.96 -15.68
C GLN A 476 20.73 -3.33 -14.41
N TYR A 477 21.07 -4.14 -13.40
CA TYR A 477 21.66 -3.65 -12.15
C TYR A 477 23.13 -3.23 -12.32
N SER A 478 23.89 -3.92 -13.17
CA SER A 478 25.28 -3.56 -13.45
C SER A 478 25.42 -2.21 -14.16
N GLU A 479 24.38 -1.75 -14.84
CA GLU A 479 24.33 -0.46 -15.54
C GLU A 479 23.54 0.64 -14.81
N ASN A 480 23.18 0.41 -13.53
CA ASN A 480 22.39 1.34 -12.71
C ASN A 480 21.00 1.67 -13.29
N ASP A 481 20.47 0.85 -14.18
CA ASP A 481 19.12 1.03 -14.76
C ASP A 481 18.01 0.87 -13.70
N LYS A 482 18.32 0.31 -12.51
CA LYS A 482 17.41 0.14 -11.37
C LYS A 482 18.07 0.55 -10.06
N MET A 483 17.63 1.66 -9.48
CA MET A 483 18.25 2.31 -8.30
C MET A 483 17.93 1.68 -6.93
N LEU A 484 17.21 0.56 -6.79
CA LEU A 484 16.63 0.12 -5.50
C LEU A 484 16.97 -1.33 -5.10
N MET A 485 18.15 -1.84 -5.40
CA MET A 485 18.52 -3.18 -4.94
C MET A 485 19.50 -3.17 -3.79
N ASP A 486 19.23 -4.03 -2.80
CA ASP A 486 20.21 -4.34 -1.78
C ASP A 486 21.32 -5.26 -2.33
N ASP A 487 22.52 -5.15 -1.72
CA ASP A 487 23.70 -5.91 -2.12
C ASP A 487 23.48 -7.44 -2.06
N ALA A 488 22.59 -7.94 -1.19
CA ALA A 488 22.34 -9.36 -1.04
C ALA A 488 21.57 -9.91 -2.26
N THR A 489 20.56 -9.18 -2.73
CA THR A 489 19.79 -9.55 -3.92
C THR A 489 20.65 -9.49 -5.17
N PHE A 490 21.52 -8.47 -5.33
CA PHE A 490 22.44 -8.42 -6.45
C PHE A 490 23.43 -9.60 -6.47
N LYS A 491 24.02 -9.95 -5.31
CA LYS A 491 24.90 -11.13 -5.17
C LYS A 491 24.17 -12.41 -5.53
N LYS A 492 22.89 -12.52 -5.14
CA LYS A 492 22.06 -13.68 -5.46
C LYS A 492 21.82 -13.80 -6.96
N ILE A 493 21.48 -12.72 -7.64
CA ILE A 493 21.35 -12.68 -9.10
C ILE A 493 22.65 -13.08 -9.79
N ALA A 494 23.79 -12.51 -9.34
CA ALA A 494 25.10 -12.86 -9.89
C ALA A 494 25.42 -14.35 -9.77
N SER A 495 24.97 -15.03 -8.70
CA SER A 495 25.21 -16.46 -8.51
C SER A 495 24.50 -17.35 -9.54
N TYR A 496 23.46 -16.86 -10.24
CA TYR A 496 22.77 -17.61 -11.30
C TYR A 496 23.49 -17.63 -12.65
N ILE A 497 24.38 -16.68 -12.84
CA ILE A 497 25.27 -16.62 -14.02
C ILE A 497 26.69 -17.04 -13.69
N ASP A 498 26.92 -17.57 -12.48
CA ASP A 498 28.17 -18.25 -12.13
C ASP A 498 28.27 -19.59 -12.89
N LEU A 499 29.49 -19.89 -13.39
CA LEU A 499 29.71 -21.10 -14.22
C LEU A 499 29.44 -22.40 -13.46
N GLU A 500 29.70 -22.45 -12.14
CA GLU A 500 29.42 -23.64 -11.33
C GLU A 500 27.93 -23.89 -11.21
N PHE A 501 27.14 -22.84 -11.03
CA PHE A 501 25.67 -22.95 -10.99
C PHE A 501 25.11 -23.36 -12.35
N LEU A 502 25.58 -22.72 -13.44
CA LEU A 502 25.16 -23.04 -14.80
C LEU A 502 25.50 -24.50 -15.20
N GLU A 503 26.63 -25.01 -14.75
CA GLU A 503 26.99 -26.40 -14.97
C GLU A 503 26.02 -27.36 -14.26
N LYS A 504 25.67 -27.06 -13.00
CA LYS A 504 24.63 -27.84 -12.25
C LYS A 504 23.29 -27.82 -12.97
N VAL A 505 22.84 -26.64 -13.41
CA VAL A 505 21.59 -26.49 -14.15
C VAL A 505 21.64 -27.20 -15.50
N SER A 506 22.80 -27.22 -16.18
CA SER A 506 22.96 -27.89 -17.49
C SER A 506 22.63 -29.37 -17.47
N ALA A 507 22.70 -30.01 -16.30
CA ALA A 507 22.31 -31.44 -16.16
C ALA A 507 20.83 -31.70 -16.54
N TYR A 508 19.98 -30.70 -16.38
CA TYR A 508 18.54 -30.81 -16.73
C TYR A 508 18.28 -30.65 -18.24
N PHE A 509 19.25 -30.15 -19.01
CA PHE A 509 19.14 -29.92 -20.46
C PHE A 509 19.74 -31.09 -21.30
N LYS A 510 20.25 -32.10 -20.65
CA LYS A 510 20.78 -33.31 -21.31
C LYS A 510 19.64 -34.24 -21.69
#